data_1849ded8ea6c6f6c02aee3a76a34764e
#
_entry.id   1849ded8ea6c6f6c02aee3a76a34764e
#
_cell.length_a   1.000
_cell.length_b   1.000
_cell.length_c   1.000
_cell.angle_alpha   90.00
_cell.angle_beta   90.00
_cell.angle_gamma   90.00
#
_symmetry.space_group_name_H-M   'P 1'
#
loop_
_entity.id
_entity.type
_entity.pdbx_description
1 polymer ?
#
loop_
_entity_poly.entity_id
_entity_poly.type
_entity_poly.pdbx_seq_one_letter_code
_entity_poly.pdbx_strand_id
1 'polypeptide(L)'
;VSFIAARVSTRVSKSLRRDSFKKVLEFSNSEMDKFSISSLIARCTNDIQQIQQSSILGLRFLFYGPLMAVGAFSRVFKLEVSMLWIIGLAILVTVLSIVVIMVFSIPKFKIIQSVVDKMNLVTREFISGIEVNKVFGTAKYEEERFDKVNSELTGINLFINRTMSLMQPLMIFIMDITTILIIWFGAKQIDIGNIQVGDMMAFIQYTIQIIISFLFITMMSVMLP
;
A
#
# COMPACT_ATOMS: atom_id res chain seq x y z
N VAL A 1 17.77 3.72 6.44
CA VAL A 1 16.32 3.73 6.74
C VAL A 1 15.88 2.37 7.26
N SER A 2 16.06 1.26 6.53
CA SER A 2 15.55 -0.08 6.90
C SER A 2 16.03 -0.56 8.27
N PHE A 3 17.29 -0.34 8.62
CA PHE A 3 17.85 -0.72 9.93
C PHE A 3 17.16 0.05 11.08
N ILE A 4 16.97 1.35 10.90
CA ILE A 4 16.32 2.19 11.93
C ILE A 4 14.84 1.81 12.06
N ALA A 5 14.13 1.63 10.94
CA ALA A 5 12.73 1.21 10.94
C ALA A 5 12.54 -0.14 11.67
N ALA A 6 13.38 -1.14 11.37
CA ALA A 6 13.34 -2.43 12.04
C ALA A 6 13.60 -2.30 13.55
N ARG A 7 14.63 -1.54 13.94
CA ARG A 7 14.99 -1.34 15.35
C ARG A 7 13.91 -0.61 16.15
N VAL A 8 13.31 0.43 15.57
CA VAL A 8 12.21 1.17 16.21
C VAL A 8 10.99 0.29 16.36
N SER A 9 10.53 -0.36 15.26
CA SER A 9 9.34 -1.21 15.28
C SER A 9 9.48 -2.40 16.25
N THR A 10 10.66 -3.02 16.31
CA THR A 10 10.92 -4.11 17.27
C THR A 10 10.90 -3.62 18.72
N ARG A 11 11.42 -2.42 19.01
CA ARG A 11 11.35 -1.84 20.36
C ARG A 11 9.92 -1.52 20.75
N VAL A 12 9.14 -0.92 19.84
CA VAL A 12 7.71 -0.63 20.06
C VAL A 12 6.95 -1.92 20.33
N SER A 13 7.14 -2.94 19.49
CA SER A 13 6.50 -4.25 19.67
C SER A 13 6.87 -4.90 21.02
N LYS A 14 8.13 -4.83 21.45
CA LYS A 14 8.56 -5.30 22.76
C LYS A 14 7.83 -4.58 23.90
N SER A 15 7.69 -3.24 23.79
CA SER A 15 6.97 -2.46 24.80
C SER A 15 5.49 -2.83 24.81
N LEU A 16 4.85 -2.89 23.65
CA LEU A 16 3.44 -3.26 23.53
C LEU A 16 3.15 -4.65 24.12
N ARG A 17 4.00 -5.66 23.83
CA ARG A 17 3.83 -6.99 24.43
C ARG A 17 3.92 -6.95 25.95
N ARG A 18 4.91 -6.24 26.50
CA ARG A 18 5.08 -6.10 27.94
C ARG A 18 3.91 -5.39 28.57
N ASP A 19 3.46 -4.29 27.98
CA ASP A 19 2.42 -3.46 28.55
C ASP A 19 1.04 -4.15 28.43
N SER A 20 0.77 -4.85 27.31
CA SER A 20 -0.42 -5.68 27.15
C SER A 20 -0.44 -6.83 28.15
N PHE A 21 0.67 -7.54 28.33
CA PHE A 21 0.77 -8.63 29.31
C PHE A 21 0.56 -8.13 30.74
N LYS A 22 1.20 -7.00 31.10
CA LYS A 22 1.01 -6.36 32.40
C LYS A 22 -0.48 -5.97 32.62
N LYS A 23 -1.12 -5.42 31.59
CA LYS A 23 -2.53 -5.04 31.66
C LYS A 23 -3.44 -6.24 31.88
N VAL A 24 -3.17 -7.36 31.21
CA VAL A 24 -3.92 -8.61 31.42
C VAL A 24 -3.76 -9.15 32.86
N LEU A 25 -2.57 -9.02 33.46
CA LEU A 25 -2.34 -9.40 34.86
C LEU A 25 -3.10 -8.51 35.86
N GLU A 26 -3.44 -7.29 35.49
CA GLU A 26 -4.21 -6.35 36.32
C GLU A 26 -5.73 -6.53 36.18
N PHE A 27 -6.21 -7.42 35.27
CA PHE A 27 -7.63 -7.65 35.06
C PHE A 27 -8.29 -8.28 36.28
N SER A 28 -9.44 -7.74 36.64
CA SER A 28 -10.35 -8.37 37.59
C SER A 28 -11.05 -9.61 36.98
N ASN A 29 -11.61 -10.48 37.80
CA ASN A 29 -12.33 -11.65 37.31
C ASN A 29 -13.48 -11.26 36.35
N SER A 30 -14.20 -10.17 36.64
CA SER A 30 -15.28 -9.70 35.80
C SER A 30 -14.81 -9.12 34.45
N GLU A 31 -13.56 -8.68 34.36
CA GLU A 31 -12.95 -8.24 33.10
C GLU A 31 -12.42 -9.43 32.31
N MET A 32 -11.85 -10.44 32.99
CA MET A 32 -11.41 -11.68 32.35
C MET A 32 -12.58 -12.42 31.69
N ASP A 33 -13.76 -12.42 32.29
CA ASP A 33 -14.96 -13.07 31.76
C ASP A 33 -15.47 -12.44 30.46
N LYS A 34 -15.10 -11.17 30.19
CA LYS A 34 -15.47 -10.47 28.94
C LYS A 34 -14.63 -10.88 27.74
N PHE A 35 -13.48 -11.49 27.96
CA PHE A 35 -12.56 -11.88 26.90
C PHE A 35 -12.31 -13.39 26.92
N SER A 36 -12.34 -14.04 25.78
CA SER A 36 -11.86 -15.41 25.69
C SER A 36 -10.34 -15.46 25.83
N ILE A 37 -9.81 -16.50 26.45
CA ILE A 37 -8.36 -16.73 26.61
C ILE A 37 -7.66 -16.71 25.24
N SER A 38 -8.26 -17.34 24.23
CA SER A 38 -7.74 -17.35 22.85
C SER A 38 -7.63 -15.94 22.26
N SER A 39 -8.61 -15.07 22.52
CA SER A 39 -8.57 -13.65 22.07
C SER A 39 -7.44 -12.87 22.74
N LEU A 40 -7.21 -13.06 24.05
CA LEU A 40 -6.13 -12.39 24.76
C LEU A 40 -4.76 -12.85 24.27
N ILE A 41 -4.59 -14.16 24.01
CA ILE A 41 -3.37 -14.71 23.44
C ILE A 41 -3.13 -14.11 22.04
N ALA A 42 -4.14 -14.10 21.17
CA ALA A 42 -4.02 -13.53 19.82
C ALA A 42 -3.60 -12.05 19.85
N ARG A 43 -4.20 -11.25 20.72
CA ARG A 43 -3.85 -9.83 20.90
C ARG A 43 -2.42 -9.63 21.39
N CYS A 44 -1.98 -10.42 22.36
CA CYS A 44 -0.62 -10.30 22.90
C CYS A 44 0.49 -10.83 21.97
N THR A 45 0.14 -11.65 20.99
CA THR A 45 1.10 -12.30 20.08
C THR A 45 0.92 -11.82 18.64
N ASN A 46 -0.14 -12.28 17.96
CA ASN A 46 -0.34 -12.12 16.54
C ASN A 46 -0.61 -10.66 16.17
N ASP A 47 -1.51 -9.97 16.89
CA ASP A 47 -1.87 -8.58 16.57
C ASP A 47 -0.67 -7.65 16.73
N ILE A 48 0.12 -7.84 17.81
CA ILE A 48 1.34 -7.05 18.01
C ILE A 48 2.39 -7.36 16.95
N GLN A 49 2.47 -8.61 16.48
CA GLN A 49 3.37 -8.96 15.38
C GLN A 49 2.94 -8.31 14.06
N GLN A 50 1.65 -8.23 13.80
CA GLN A 50 1.09 -7.54 12.64
C GLN A 50 1.35 -6.04 12.71
N ILE A 51 1.17 -5.41 13.88
CA ILE A 51 1.54 -4.00 14.12
C ILE A 51 3.04 -3.78 13.87
N GLN A 52 3.89 -4.69 14.33
CA GLN A 52 5.34 -4.61 14.10
C GLN A 52 5.67 -4.63 12.60
N GLN A 53 5.11 -5.57 11.84
CA GLN A 53 5.36 -5.69 10.40
C GLN A 53 4.85 -4.46 9.64
N SER A 54 3.63 -4.01 9.93
CA SER A 54 3.05 -2.81 9.33
C SER A 54 3.86 -1.57 9.66
N SER A 55 4.37 -1.45 10.89
CA SER A 55 5.24 -0.33 11.29
C SER A 55 6.59 -0.35 10.58
N ILE A 56 7.21 -1.54 10.37
CA ILE A 56 8.46 -1.65 9.61
C ILE A 56 8.27 -1.16 8.17
N LEU A 57 7.21 -1.63 7.50
CA LEU A 57 6.91 -1.26 6.13
C LEU A 57 6.51 0.21 6.02
N GLY A 58 5.63 0.69 6.91
CA GLY A 58 5.18 2.08 6.93
C GLY A 58 6.33 3.06 7.13
N LEU A 59 7.18 2.84 8.14
CA LEU A 59 8.37 3.67 8.38
C LEU A 59 9.37 3.61 7.22
N ARG A 60 9.54 2.43 6.62
CA ARG A 60 10.42 2.26 5.47
C ARG A 60 9.94 3.11 4.29
N PHE A 61 8.68 3.03 3.91
CA PHE A 61 8.14 3.77 2.79
C PHE A 61 8.04 5.27 3.06
N LEU A 62 7.67 5.65 4.29
CA LEU A 62 7.57 7.05 4.73
C LEU A 62 8.87 7.82 4.55
N PHE A 63 10.00 7.20 4.87
CA PHE A 63 11.30 7.88 4.79
C PHE A 63 12.05 7.60 3.50
N TYR A 64 11.91 6.39 2.93
CA TYR A 64 12.69 6.01 1.76
C TYR A 64 12.26 6.79 0.52
N GLY A 65 10.96 6.92 0.26
CA GLY A 65 10.45 7.65 -0.90
C GLY A 65 10.90 9.11 -0.92
N PRO A 66 10.60 9.94 0.10
CA PRO A 66 11.02 11.33 0.12
C PRO A 66 12.54 11.53 0.11
N LEU A 67 13.31 10.71 0.83
CA LEU A 67 14.76 10.82 0.83
C LEU A 67 15.36 10.51 -0.55
N MET A 68 14.84 9.49 -1.24
CA MET A 68 15.25 9.17 -2.59
C MET A 68 14.89 10.29 -3.57
N ALA A 69 13.68 10.84 -3.45
CA ALA A 69 13.25 11.96 -4.28
C ALA A 69 14.15 13.18 -4.10
N VAL A 70 14.36 13.63 -2.86
CA VAL A 70 15.22 14.79 -2.54
C VAL A 70 16.65 14.56 -3.02
N GLY A 71 17.20 13.35 -2.79
CA GLY A 71 18.54 12.98 -3.25
C GLY A 71 18.68 13.05 -4.76
N ALA A 72 17.74 12.48 -5.50
CA ALA A 72 17.73 12.50 -6.95
C ALA A 72 17.53 13.91 -7.50
N PHE A 73 16.58 14.68 -6.97
CA PHE A 73 16.37 16.08 -7.34
C PHE A 73 17.64 16.92 -7.15
N SER A 74 18.28 16.82 -5.99
CA SER A 74 19.50 17.59 -5.70
C SER A 74 20.66 17.31 -6.67
N ARG A 75 20.69 16.12 -7.24
CA ARG A 75 21.71 15.73 -8.24
C ARG A 75 21.35 16.22 -9.63
N VAL A 76 20.07 16.09 -10.00
CA VAL A 76 19.57 16.55 -11.31
C VAL A 76 19.76 18.05 -11.52
N PHE A 77 19.53 18.87 -10.50
CA PHE A 77 19.76 20.33 -10.58
C PHE A 77 21.24 20.74 -10.75
N LYS A 78 22.17 19.81 -10.51
CA LYS A 78 23.59 20.05 -10.76
C LYS A 78 24.04 19.65 -12.16
N LEU A 79 23.18 18.94 -12.87
CA LEU A 79 23.36 18.61 -14.29
C LEU A 79 22.78 19.71 -15.16
N GLU A 80 22.89 19.58 -16.48
CA GLU A 80 22.40 20.57 -17.46
C GLU A 80 20.91 20.92 -17.29
N VAL A 81 20.61 22.20 -17.15
CA VAL A 81 19.25 22.75 -16.98
C VAL A 81 18.36 22.50 -18.20
N SER A 82 18.98 22.37 -19.40
CA SER A 82 18.27 22.23 -20.68
C SER A 82 17.34 21.00 -20.76
N MET A 83 17.57 19.95 -19.93
CA MET A 83 16.78 18.72 -19.94
C MET A 83 15.80 18.59 -18.76
N LEU A 84 15.77 19.56 -17.84
CA LEU A 84 14.90 19.51 -16.65
C LEU A 84 13.41 19.45 -16.97
N TRP A 85 12.99 20.03 -18.10
CA TRP A 85 11.59 19.97 -18.54
C TRP A 85 11.08 18.55 -18.78
N ILE A 86 11.95 17.61 -19.22
CA ILE A 86 11.60 16.20 -19.43
C ILE A 86 11.23 15.56 -18.09
N ILE A 87 12.03 15.83 -17.06
CA ILE A 87 11.75 15.33 -15.70
C ILE A 87 10.48 15.97 -15.16
N GLY A 88 10.29 17.28 -15.37
CA GLY A 88 9.06 17.97 -14.97
C GLY A 88 7.82 17.36 -15.62
N LEU A 89 7.88 17.03 -16.90
CA LEU A 89 6.83 16.35 -17.64
C LEU A 89 6.60 14.94 -17.09
N ALA A 90 7.66 14.16 -16.87
CA ALA A 90 7.57 12.80 -16.30
C ALA A 90 6.91 12.80 -14.94
N ILE A 91 7.27 13.73 -14.05
CA ILE A 91 6.67 13.89 -12.74
C ILE A 91 5.19 14.24 -12.85
N LEU A 92 4.85 15.21 -13.70
CA LEU A 92 3.47 15.64 -13.91
C LEU A 92 2.60 14.47 -14.39
N VAL A 93 3.05 13.71 -15.37
CA VAL A 93 2.34 12.53 -15.90
C VAL A 93 2.23 11.45 -14.82
N THR A 94 3.30 11.22 -14.05
CA THR A 94 3.30 10.25 -12.95
C THR A 94 2.28 10.63 -11.87
N VAL A 95 2.31 11.88 -11.40
CA VAL A 95 1.37 12.37 -10.38
C VAL A 95 -0.07 12.32 -10.89
N LEU A 96 -0.31 12.74 -12.13
CA LEU A 96 -1.63 12.68 -12.73
C LEU A 96 -2.16 11.25 -12.80
N SER A 97 -1.33 10.29 -13.22
CA SER A 97 -1.67 8.87 -13.28
C SER A 97 -2.03 8.31 -11.90
N ILE A 98 -1.25 8.67 -10.87
CA ILE A 98 -1.52 8.27 -9.48
C ILE A 98 -2.85 8.85 -9.01
N VAL A 99 -3.08 10.15 -9.23
CA VAL A 99 -4.33 10.82 -8.82
C VAL A 99 -5.54 10.17 -9.49
N VAL A 100 -5.47 9.89 -10.79
CA VAL A 100 -6.56 9.20 -11.51
C VAL A 100 -6.86 7.85 -10.89
N ILE A 101 -5.85 7.00 -10.68
CA ILE A 101 -6.01 5.67 -10.06
C ILE A 101 -6.62 5.80 -8.66
N MET A 102 -6.15 6.74 -7.85
CA MET A 102 -6.63 6.97 -6.49
C MET A 102 -8.09 7.43 -6.46
N VAL A 103 -8.48 8.37 -7.32
CA VAL A 103 -9.86 8.87 -7.42
C VAL A 103 -10.85 7.73 -7.70
N PHE A 104 -10.47 6.76 -8.55
CA PHE A 104 -11.32 5.60 -8.84
C PHE A 104 -11.30 4.54 -7.74
N SER A 105 -10.19 4.39 -7.02
CA SER A 105 -9.99 3.30 -6.04
C SER A 105 -10.51 3.66 -4.65
N ILE A 106 -10.29 4.89 -4.15
CA ILE A 106 -10.66 5.31 -2.80
C ILE A 106 -12.15 5.09 -2.47
N PRO A 107 -13.12 5.45 -3.35
CA PRO A 107 -14.53 5.22 -3.06
C PRO A 107 -14.86 3.74 -2.87
N LYS A 108 -14.18 2.86 -3.63
CA LYS A 108 -14.40 1.41 -3.56
C LYS A 108 -13.81 0.80 -2.28
N PHE A 109 -12.69 1.31 -1.79
CA PHE A 109 -12.13 0.90 -0.49
C PHE A 109 -13.10 1.17 0.67
N LYS A 110 -13.81 2.30 0.65
CA LYS A 110 -14.82 2.61 1.68
C LYS A 110 -16.01 1.65 1.65
N ILE A 111 -16.40 1.19 0.45
CA ILE A 111 -17.51 0.26 0.28
C ILE A 111 -17.14 -1.16 0.73
N ILE A 112 -15.89 -1.58 0.52
CA ILE A 112 -15.42 -2.94 0.91
C ILE A 112 -15.78 -3.23 2.36
N GLN A 113 -15.47 -2.30 3.29
CA GLN A 113 -15.69 -2.54 4.71
C GLN A 113 -17.17 -2.84 5.01
N SER A 114 -18.09 -2.09 4.42
CA SER A 114 -19.52 -2.32 4.61
C SER A 114 -20.00 -3.65 4.03
N VAL A 115 -19.39 -4.11 2.93
CA VAL A 115 -19.73 -5.41 2.32
C VAL A 115 -19.13 -6.57 3.13
N VAL A 116 -17.94 -6.40 3.69
CA VAL A 116 -17.34 -7.35 4.63
C VAL A 116 -18.22 -7.49 5.89
N ASP A 117 -18.74 -6.38 6.41
CA ASP A 117 -19.64 -6.41 7.56
C ASP A 117 -20.94 -7.16 7.25
N LYS A 118 -21.52 -6.96 6.05
CA LYS A 118 -22.67 -7.75 5.56
C LYS A 118 -22.33 -9.24 5.45
N MET A 119 -21.16 -9.57 4.91
CA MET A 119 -20.69 -10.96 4.80
C MET A 119 -20.57 -11.61 6.19
N ASN A 120 -19.97 -10.90 7.13
CA ASN A 120 -19.84 -11.36 8.51
C ASN A 120 -21.21 -11.57 9.18
N LEU A 121 -22.17 -10.68 8.92
CA LEU A 121 -23.53 -10.80 9.42
C LEU A 121 -24.21 -12.07 8.87
N VAL A 122 -24.23 -12.23 7.54
CA VAL A 122 -24.84 -13.40 6.88
C VAL A 122 -24.20 -14.71 7.39
N THR A 123 -22.87 -14.74 7.48
CA THR A 123 -22.14 -15.92 7.99
C THR A 123 -22.49 -16.21 9.45
N ARG A 124 -22.59 -15.18 10.29
CA ARG A 124 -22.93 -15.34 11.71
C ARG A 124 -24.37 -15.85 11.87
N GLU A 125 -25.34 -15.28 11.15
CA GLU A 125 -26.72 -15.71 11.17
C GLU A 125 -26.85 -17.16 10.73
N PHE A 126 -26.16 -17.57 9.64
CA PHE A 126 -26.14 -18.94 9.17
C PHE A 126 -25.58 -19.91 10.21
N ILE A 127 -24.43 -19.60 10.82
CA ILE A 127 -23.78 -20.46 11.81
C ILE A 127 -24.65 -20.56 13.08
N SER A 128 -25.22 -19.44 13.54
CA SER A 128 -26.08 -19.45 14.73
C SER A 128 -27.41 -20.18 14.52
N GLY A 129 -27.93 -20.18 13.28
CA GLY A 129 -29.20 -20.84 12.90
C GLY A 129 -29.01 -22.21 12.26
N ILE A 130 -27.83 -22.80 12.29
CA ILE A 130 -27.50 -24.00 11.50
C ILE A 130 -28.41 -25.19 11.81
N GLU A 131 -28.83 -25.39 13.07
CA GLU A 131 -29.74 -26.47 13.48
C GLU A 131 -31.13 -26.24 12.87
N VAL A 132 -31.64 -25.01 12.96
CA VAL A 132 -32.93 -24.61 12.39
C VAL A 132 -32.92 -24.78 10.87
N ASN A 133 -31.87 -24.31 10.22
CA ASN A 133 -31.70 -24.41 8.78
C ASN A 133 -31.67 -25.87 8.29
N LYS A 134 -31.08 -26.78 9.06
CA LYS A 134 -31.08 -28.22 8.76
C LYS A 134 -32.47 -28.85 8.92
N VAL A 135 -33.22 -28.45 9.94
CA VAL A 135 -34.57 -29.02 10.20
C VAL A 135 -35.57 -28.53 9.11
N PHE A 136 -35.48 -27.26 8.69
CA PHE A 136 -36.40 -26.67 7.72
C PHE A 136 -35.92 -26.80 6.28
N GLY A 137 -34.76 -27.35 6.01
CA GLY A 137 -34.21 -27.54 4.67
C GLY A 137 -33.93 -26.25 3.89
N THR A 138 -33.60 -25.15 4.61
CA THR A 138 -33.39 -23.81 4.02
C THR A 138 -31.97 -23.60 3.46
N ALA A 139 -31.17 -24.66 3.37
CA ALA A 139 -29.77 -24.58 2.93
C ALA A 139 -29.59 -23.83 1.60
N LYS A 140 -30.45 -24.09 0.60
CA LYS A 140 -30.38 -23.44 -0.70
C LYS A 140 -30.63 -21.93 -0.62
N TYR A 141 -31.57 -21.49 0.21
CA TYR A 141 -31.85 -20.06 0.43
C TYR A 141 -30.65 -19.33 1.07
N GLU A 142 -30.04 -19.96 2.07
CA GLU A 142 -28.87 -19.38 2.73
C GLU A 142 -27.63 -19.36 1.81
N GLU A 143 -27.47 -20.38 0.98
CA GLU A 143 -26.42 -20.41 -0.07
C GLU A 143 -26.62 -19.27 -1.07
N GLU A 144 -27.81 -19.07 -1.60
CA GLU A 144 -28.11 -17.96 -2.53
C GLU A 144 -27.89 -16.58 -1.87
N ARG A 145 -28.24 -16.45 -0.60
CA ARG A 145 -28.02 -15.22 0.19
C ARG A 145 -26.54 -14.93 0.40
N PHE A 146 -25.76 -15.96 0.72
CA PHE A 146 -24.30 -15.87 0.87
C PHE A 146 -23.65 -15.53 -0.47
N ASP A 147 -24.00 -16.23 -1.53
CA ASP A 147 -23.41 -16.02 -2.85
C ASP A 147 -23.67 -14.62 -3.40
N LYS A 148 -24.81 -14.03 -3.10
CA LYS A 148 -25.11 -12.64 -3.47
C LYS A 148 -24.13 -11.67 -2.86
N VAL A 149 -23.85 -11.78 -1.56
CA VAL A 149 -22.90 -10.90 -0.85
C VAL A 149 -21.46 -11.22 -1.27
N ASN A 150 -21.13 -12.50 -1.46
CA ASN A 150 -19.83 -12.94 -1.93
C ASN A 150 -19.52 -12.43 -3.34
N SER A 151 -20.51 -12.46 -4.24
CA SER A 151 -20.37 -11.91 -5.60
C SER A 151 -20.17 -10.37 -5.56
N GLU A 152 -20.91 -9.66 -4.70
CA GLU A 152 -20.73 -8.22 -4.49
C GLU A 152 -19.31 -7.91 -4.02
N LEU A 153 -18.82 -8.62 -3.00
CA LEU A 153 -17.46 -8.47 -2.46
C LEU A 153 -16.39 -8.78 -3.51
N THR A 154 -16.58 -9.88 -4.23
CA THR A 154 -15.67 -10.30 -5.30
C THR A 154 -15.60 -9.27 -6.42
N GLY A 155 -16.74 -8.72 -6.84
CA GLY A 155 -16.80 -7.68 -7.88
C GLY A 155 -16.03 -6.42 -7.49
N ILE A 156 -16.18 -5.96 -6.24
CA ILE A 156 -15.46 -4.80 -5.73
C ILE A 156 -13.95 -5.07 -5.65
N ASN A 157 -13.57 -6.22 -5.11
CA ASN A 157 -12.16 -6.62 -5.01
C ASN A 157 -11.51 -6.75 -6.38
N LEU A 158 -12.18 -7.34 -7.36
CA LEU A 158 -11.71 -7.44 -8.74
C LEU A 158 -11.49 -6.07 -9.37
N PHE A 159 -12.44 -5.14 -9.17
CA PHE A 159 -12.29 -3.77 -9.68
C PHE A 159 -11.07 -3.09 -9.09
N ILE A 160 -10.91 -3.13 -7.77
CA ILE A 160 -9.77 -2.52 -7.08
C ILE A 160 -8.46 -3.16 -7.55
N ASN A 161 -8.38 -4.50 -7.54
CA ASN A 161 -7.16 -5.21 -7.92
C ASN A 161 -6.78 -4.95 -9.39
N ARG A 162 -7.74 -4.93 -10.31
CA ARG A 162 -7.49 -4.59 -11.71
C ARG A 162 -6.99 -3.15 -11.87
N THR A 163 -7.62 -2.21 -11.18
CA THR A 163 -7.21 -0.79 -11.22
C THR A 163 -5.81 -0.60 -10.63
N MET A 164 -5.51 -1.26 -9.51
CA MET A 164 -4.18 -1.21 -8.89
C MET A 164 -3.11 -1.93 -9.73
N SER A 165 -3.46 -3.03 -10.38
CA SER A 165 -2.54 -3.76 -11.27
C SER A 165 -2.12 -2.96 -12.50
N LEU A 166 -2.93 -2.00 -12.96
CA LEU A 166 -2.57 -1.09 -14.05
C LEU A 166 -1.46 -0.11 -13.66
N MET A 167 -1.26 0.12 -12.37
CA MET A 167 -0.28 1.08 -11.90
C MET A 167 1.15 0.71 -12.31
N GLN A 168 1.54 -0.56 -12.17
CA GLN A 168 2.88 -1.01 -12.50
C GLN A 168 3.20 -0.90 -14.00
N PRO A 169 2.38 -1.41 -14.94
CA PRO A 169 2.61 -1.20 -16.38
C PRO A 169 2.64 0.27 -16.77
N LEU A 170 1.76 1.11 -16.20
CA LEU A 170 1.75 2.55 -16.45
C LEU A 170 3.07 3.22 -16.04
N MET A 171 3.59 2.89 -14.84
CA MET A 171 4.86 3.43 -14.38
C MET A 171 6.03 3.01 -15.28
N ILE A 172 6.08 1.74 -15.69
CA ILE A 172 7.10 1.25 -16.63
C ILE A 172 7.00 2.02 -17.96
N PHE A 173 5.79 2.17 -18.50
CA PHE A 173 5.57 2.90 -19.74
C PHE A 173 6.01 4.37 -19.66
N ILE A 174 5.73 5.05 -18.55
CA ILE A 174 6.20 6.42 -18.30
C ILE A 174 7.73 6.45 -18.24
N MET A 175 8.36 5.48 -17.56
CA MET A 175 9.81 5.38 -17.44
C MET A 175 10.47 5.17 -18.81
N ASP A 176 9.92 4.26 -19.63
CA ASP A 176 10.46 3.94 -20.96
C ASP A 176 10.34 5.14 -21.92
N ILE A 177 9.16 5.77 -21.98
CA ILE A 177 8.98 6.99 -22.78
C ILE A 177 9.92 8.09 -22.32
N THR A 178 10.04 8.30 -21.03
CA THR A 178 10.94 9.34 -20.48
C THR A 178 12.40 9.02 -20.83
N THR A 179 12.80 7.75 -20.75
CA THR A 179 14.14 7.31 -21.14
C THR A 179 14.40 7.57 -22.62
N ILE A 180 13.47 7.26 -23.51
CA ILE A 180 13.56 7.54 -24.93
C ILE A 180 13.72 9.04 -25.19
N LEU A 181 12.93 9.87 -24.51
CA LEU A 181 13.04 11.33 -24.62
C LEU A 181 14.41 11.83 -24.15
N ILE A 182 14.92 11.32 -23.03
CA ILE A 182 16.24 11.69 -22.51
C ILE A 182 17.33 11.31 -23.51
N ILE A 183 17.28 10.11 -24.11
CA ILE A 183 18.25 9.67 -25.12
C ILE A 183 18.15 10.55 -26.35
N TRP A 184 16.94 10.84 -26.84
CA TRP A 184 16.73 11.64 -28.04
C TRP A 184 17.26 13.07 -27.90
N PHE A 185 16.89 13.73 -26.82
CA PHE A 185 17.34 15.11 -26.55
C PHE A 185 18.78 15.16 -26.06
N GLY A 186 19.20 14.17 -25.24
CA GLY A 186 20.57 14.04 -24.74
C GLY A 186 21.59 13.81 -25.84
N ALA A 187 21.29 12.96 -26.83
CA ALA A 187 22.15 12.76 -27.99
C ALA A 187 22.41 14.07 -28.76
N LYS A 188 21.38 14.90 -28.94
CA LYS A 188 21.54 16.23 -29.56
C LYS A 188 22.42 17.15 -28.71
N GLN A 189 22.31 17.11 -27.40
CA GLN A 189 23.13 17.93 -26.51
C GLN A 189 24.59 17.46 -26.47
N ILE A 190 24.82 16.16 -26.62
CA ILE A 190 26.17 15.58 -26.74
C ILE A 190 26.82 16.02 -28.06
N ASP A 191 26.08 16.00 -29.17
CA ASP A 191 26.54 16.45 -30.50
C ASP A 191 27.01 17.92 -30.51
N ILE A 192 26.31 18.76 -29.74
CA ILE A 192 26.62 20.18 -29.57
C ILE A 192 27.78 20.40 -28.57
N GLY A 193 28.15 19.34 -27.79
CA GLY A 193 29.23 19.39 -26.81
C GLY A 193 28.82 19.95 -25.43
N ASN A 194 27.51 20.11 -25.17
CA ASN A 194 27.01 20.66 -23.91
C ASN A 194 27.03 19.67 -22.75
N ILE A 195 26.88 18.35 -23.03
CA ILE A 195 26.87 17.31 -22.02
C ILE A 195 27.74 16.13 -22.45
N GLN A 196 28.17 15.33 -21.48
CA GLN A 196 28.86 14.07 -21.73
C GLN A 196 27.90 12.88 -21.70
N VAL A 197 28.29 11.75 -22.29
CA VAL A 197 27.49 10.51 -22.26
C VAL A 197 27.21 10.08 -20.80
N GLY A 198 28.19 10.31 -19.90
CA GLY A 198 28.01 10.02 -18.47
C GLY A 198 26.90 10.85 -17.82
N ASP A 199 26.76 12.12 -18.20
CA ASP A 199 25.70 12.99 -17.67
C ASP A 199 24.32 12.51 -18.15
N MET A 200 24.19 12.11 -19.40
CA MET A 200 22.96 11.54 -19.95
C MET A 200 22.57 10.26 -19.20
N MET A 201 23.53 9.36 -18.95
CA MET A 201 23.27 8.14 -18.17
C MET A 201 22.84 8.46 -16.73
N ALA A 202 23.49 9.42 -16.09
CA ALA A 202 23.14 9.89 -14.77
C ALA A 202 21.71 10.48 -14.74
N PHE A 203 21.36 11.25 -15.78
CA PHE A 203 20.01 11.82 -15.95
C PHE A 203 18.92 10.74 -16.02
N ILE A 204 19.13 9.70 -16.82
CA ILE A 204 18.24 8.53 -16.91
C ILE A 204 18.07 7.89 -15.52
N GLN A 205 19.18 7.60 -14.85
CA GLN A 205 19.18 6.92 -13.56
C GLN A 205 18.44 7.73 -12.48
N TYR A 206 18.68 9.04 -12.40
CA TYR A 206 17.99 9.88 -11.43
C TYR A 206 16.51 10.07 -11.74
N THR A 207 16.13 10.14 -13.01
CA THR A 207 14.73 10.23 -13.43
C THR A 207 13.95 8.97 -13.04
N ILE A 208 14.50 7.79 -13.31
CA ILE A 208 13.94 6.51 -12.87
C ILE A 208 13.78 6.49 -11.34
N GLN A 209 14.79 6.94 -10.62
CA GLN A 209 14.78 6.99 -9.15
C GLN A 209 13.68 7.93 -8.62
N ILE A 210 13.45 9.07 -9.28
CA ILE A 210 12.36 9.99 -8.94
C ILE A 210 11.00 9.32 -9.16
N ILE A 211 10.76 8.69 -10.31
CA ILE A 211 9.49 8.02 -10.60
C ILE A 211 9.22 6.90 -9.59
N ILE A 212 10.22 6.07 -9.27
CA ILE A 212 10.11 5.01 -8.27
C ILE A 212 9.81 5.57 -6.88
N SER A 213 10.36 6.73 -6.51
CA SER A 213 10.07 7.35 -5.22
C SER A 213 8.60 7.75 -5.06
N PHE A 214 7.96 8.23 -6.13
CA PHE A 214 6.51 8.49 -6.14
C PHE A 214 5.68 7.22 -5.99
N LEU A 215 6.14 6.09 -6.57
CA LEU A 215 5.49 4.79 -6.39
C LEU A 215 5.53 4.34 -4.92
N PHE A 216 6.65 4.52 -4.22
CA PHE A 216 6.74 4.23 -2.79
C PHE A 216 5.82 5.10 -1.93
N ILE A 217 5.73 6.41 -2.24
CA ILE A 217 4.81 7.33 -1.55
C ILE A 217 3.35 6.88 -1.74
N THR A 218 3.00 6.46 -2.95
CA THR A 218 1.65 5.97 -3.27
C THR A 218 1.33 4.66 -2.55
N MET A 219 2.27 3.70 -2.54
CA MET A 219 2.08 2.45 -1.79
C MET A 219 1.80 2.70 -0.30
N MET A 220 2.48 3.69 0.29
CA MET A 220 2.21 4.08 1.67
C MET A 220 0.79 4.61 1.85
N SER A 221 0.30 5.45 0.93
CA SER A 221 -1.06 6.03 1.01
C SER A 221 -2.17 4.97 0.90
N VAL A 222 -1.90 3.84 0.26
CA VAL A 222 -2.84 2.70 0.15
C VAL A 222 -2.78 1.79 1.38
N MET A 223 -1.65 1.75 2.09
CA MET A 223 -1.42 0.83 3.21
C MET A 223 -1.87 1.40 4.57
N LEU A 224 -2.12 2.70 4.66
CA LEU A 224 -2.44 3.40 5.92
C LEU A 224 -3.93 3.50 6.27
N PRO A 225 -4.93 3.34 5.38
CA PRO A 225 -6.35 3.34 5.77
C PRO A 225 -6.78 2.09 6.53
#